data_5e3d80a8640b244b0e0aed1ca05725fd
#
_entry.id   5e3d80a8640b244b0e0aed1ca05725fd
#
_cell.length_a   1.000
_cell.length_b   1.000
_cell.length_c   1.000
_cell.angle_alpha   90.00
_cell.angle_beta   90.00
_cell.angle_gamma   90.00
#
_symmetry.space_group_name_H-M   'P 1'
#
loop_
_entity.id
_entity.type
_entity.pdbx_description
1 polymer ?
#
loop_
_entity_poly.entity_id
_entity_poly.type
_entity_poly.pdbx_seq_one_letter_code
_entity_poly.pdbx_strand_id
1 'polypeptide(L)'
;MVVVTDVDLVVDFLNTVDHEAHTDVLSDPDAWRRWLTDRGLADSADARAVRTALRAAVGDPLEEAAGAAVPVTVELPAGGAPRLAATDVAGAVLAAASRLAVLGQWGRVKICPADDCRWAFYDRSRNHSRTWCSMQACGNREKARAWRSARR
;
A
#
# COMPACT_ATOMS: atom_id res chain seq x y z
N MET A 1 22.52 1.27 2.09
CA MET A 1 21.34 2.01 1.61
C MET A 1 20.40 0.97 1.00
N VAL A 2 19.28 0.68 1.68
CA VAL A 2 18.29 -0.26 1.15
C VAL A 2 17.57 0.44 -0.01
N VAL A 3 17.64 -0.12 -1.21
CA VAL A 3 16.87 0.39 -2.35
C VAL A 3 15.41 -0.02 -2.12
N VAL A 4 14.59 0.94 -1.72
CA VAL A 4 13.15 0.73 -1.59
C VAL A 4 12.57 0.66 -3.01
N THR A 5 11.95 -0.45 -3.36
CA THR A 5 11.28 -0.60 -4.66
C THR A 5 9.93 0.11 -4.67
N ASP A 6 9.35 0.36 -5.86
CA ASP A 6 8.00 0.92 -5.97
C ASP A 6 6.97 0.04 -5.24
N VAL A 7 7.10 -1.28 -5.33
CA VAL A 7 6.25 -2.24 -4.61
C VAL A 7 6.37 -2.06 -3.11
N ASP A 8 7.61 -2.01 -2.59
CA ASP A 8 7.84 -1.89 -1.15
C ASP A 8 7.28 -0.56 -0.64
N LEU A 9 7.54 0.55 -1.34
CA LEU A 9 7.04 1.87 -0.94
C LEU A 9 5.51 1.89 -0.88
N VAL A 10 4.83 1.39 -1.92
CA VAL A 10 3.36 1.38 -1.96
C VAL A 10 2.79 0.49 -0.87
N VAL A 11 3.27 -0.75 -0.75
CA VAL A 11 2.75 -1.71 0.24
C VAL A 11 3.01 -1.23 1.67
N ASP A 12 4.22 -0.74 1.97
CA ASP A 12 4.55 -0.20 3.29
C ASP A 12 3.69 1.02 3.65
N PHE A 13 3.42 1.90 2.66
CA PHE A 13 2.56 3.06 2.88
C PHE A 13 1.10 2.65 3.16
N LEU A 14 0.56 1.70 2.42
CA LEU A 14 -0.78 1.16 2.68
C LEU A 14 -0.88 0.52 4.06
N ASN A 15 0.19 -0.07 4.56
CA ASN A 15 0.29 -0.73 5.86
C ASN A 15 0.72 0.20 7.00
N THR A 16 0.74 1.52 6.78
CA THR A 16 0.85 2.48 7.89
C THR A 16 -0.38 2.48 8.80
N VAL A 17 -1.47 1.83 8.40
CA VAL A 17 -2.59 1.44 9.26
C VAL A 17 -2.58 -0.08 9.45
N ASP A 18 -2.68 -0.53 10.69
CA ASP A 18 -2.78 -1.94 11.09
C ASP A 18 -4.10 -2.15 11.82
N HIS A 19 -5.03 -2.86 11.18
CA HIS A 19 -6.36 -3.10 11.73
C HIS A 19 -6.36 -4.17 12.83
N GLU A 20 -5.45 -5.15 12.75
CA GLU A 20 -5.32 -6.19 13.77
C GLU A 20 -4.72 -5.62 15.07
N ALA A 21 -3.72 -4.76 14.96
CA ALA A 21 -3.09 -4.08 16.09
C ALA A 21 -3.83 -2.80 16.54
N HIS A 22 -4.83 -2.33 15.78
CA HIS A 22 -5.53 -1.06 16.00
C HIS A 22 -4.58 0.15 16.07
N THR A 23 -3.58 0.19 15.20
CA THR A 23 -2.59 1.27 15.15
C THR A 23 -2.61 1.99 13.80
N ASP A 24 -2.27 3.27 13.82
CA ASP A 24 -2.12 4.11 12.63
C ASP A 24 -0.90 5.02 12.78
N VAL A 25 0.14 4.72 12.01
CA VAL A 25 1.40 5.47 12.00
C VAL A 25 1.19 6.96 11.67
N LEU A 26 0.22 7.29 10.78
CA LEU A 26 -0.10 8.67 10.43
C LEU A 26 -0.78 9.43 11.58
N SER A 27 -1.26 8.74 12.61
CA SER A 27 -1.88 9.33 13.79
C SER A 27 -0.90 9.51 14.96
N ASP A 28 0.31 8.96 14.85
CA ASP A 28 1.41 9.13 15.80
C ASP A 28 2.52 9.99 15.15
N PRO A 29 2.68 11.27 15.56
CA PRO A 29 3.63 12.17 14.91
C PRO A 29 5.08 11.69 14.95
N ASP A 30 5.49 10.98 16.00
CA ASP A 30 6.85 10.49 16.12
C ASP A 30 7.09 9.23 15.29
N ALA A 31 6.12 8.32 15.25
CA ALA A 31 6.16 7.15 14.37
C ALA A 31 6.15 7.58 12.90
N TRP A 32 5.30 8.55 12.55
CA TRP A 32 5.23 9.08 11.18
C TRP A 32 6.53 9.76 10.75
N ARG A 33 7.11 10.59 11.62
CA ARG A 33 8.40 11.25 11.33
C ARG A 33 9.52 10.23 11.10
N ARG A 34 9.60 9.17 11.92
CA ARG A 34 10.56 8.08 11.73
C ARG A 34 10.33 7.38 10.40
N TRP A 35 9.09 7.04 10.08
CA TRP A 35 8.73 6.37 8.82
C TRP A 35 9.17 7.16 7.59
N LEU A 36 8.97 8.49 7.60
CA LEU A 36 9.42 9.41 6.54
C LEU A 36 10.95 9.49 6.47
N THR A 37 11.60 9.67 7.62
CA THR A 37 13.07 9.81 7.71
C THR A 37 13.78 8.57 7.17
N ASP A 38 13.31 7.38 7.51
CA ASP A 38 13.88 6.11 7.05
C ASP A 38 13.84 5.96 5.52
N ARG A 39 12.93 6.69 4.87
CA ARG A 39 12.74 6.67 3.41
C ARG A 39 13.24 7.93 2.70
N GLY A 40 13.74 8.92 3.45
CA GLY A 40 14.21 10.20 2.90
C GLY A 40 13.09 11.01 2.25
N LEU A 41 11.85 10.90 2.76
CA LEU A 41 10.68 11.58 2.23
C LEU A 41 10.27 12.75 3.12
N ALA A 42 9.78 13.83 2.51
CA ALA A 42 9.11 14.91 3.21
C ALA A 42 7.65 14.55 3.49
N ASP A 43 7.07 15.18 4.51
CA ASP A 43 5.65 15.02 4.84
C ASP A 43 4.75 15.69 3.79
N SER A 44 3.47 15.29 3.78
CA SER A 44 2.44 15.87 2.92
C SER A 44 1.11 15.95 3.67
N ALA A 45 0.42 17.06 3.55
CA ALA A 45 -0.94 17.21 4.04
C ALA A 45 -1.92 16.21 3.39
N ASP A 46 -1.60 15.75 2.18
CA ASP A 46 -2.41 14.81 1.40
C ASP A 46 -2.15 13.34 1.74
N ALA A 47 -1.16 13.02 2.59
CA ALA A 47 -0.75 11.65 2.87
C ALA A 47 -1.92 10.74 3.27
N ARG A 48 -2.80 11.20 4.18
CA ARG A 48 -3.96 10.42 4.63
C ARG A 48 -4.98 10.22 3.51
N ALA A 49 -5.30 11.26 2.75
CA ALA A 49 -6.24 11.18 1.63
C ALA A 49 -5.73 10.23 0.53
N VAL A 50 -4.43 10.31 0.20
CA VAL A 50 -3.80 9.41 -0.75
C VAL A 50 -3.82 7.96 -0.26
N ARG A 51 -3.55 7.70 1.03
CA ARG A 51 -3.64 6.35 1.58
C ARG A 51 -5.05 5.78 1.48
N THR A 52 -6.07 6.55 1.90
CA THR A 52 -7.49 6.16 1.80
C THR A 52 -7.87 5.84 0.36
N ALA A 53 -7.55 6.71 -0.58
CA ALA A 53 -7.86 6.51 -2.00
C ALA A 53 -7.17 5.26 -2.58
N LEU A 54 -5.91 5.04 -2.25
CA LEU A 54 -5.16 3.85 -2.70
C LEU A 54 -5.69 2.57 -2.08
N ARG A 55 -6.01 2.56 -0.78
CA ARG A 55 -6.62 1.39 -0.11
C ARG A 55 -7.96 1.03 -0.74
N ALA A 56 -8.82 2.02 -0.98
CA ALA A 56 -10.08 1.81 -1.72
C ALA A 56 -9.82 1.23 -3.12
N ALA A 57 -8.85 1.77 -3.86
CA ALA A 57 -8.50 1.33 -5.21
C ALA A 57 -7.97 -0.11 -5.28
N VAL A 58 -7.39 -0.64 -4.21
CA VAL A 58 -6.94 -2.03 -4.11
C VAL A 58 -7.94 -2.95 -3.40
N GLY A 59 -9.17 -2.47 -3.17
CA GLY A 59 -10.30 -3.27 -2.71
C GLY A 59 -10.47 -3.36 -1.20
N ASP A 60 -10.00 -2.38 -0.43
CA ASP A 60 -10.29 -2.31 1.00
C ASP A 60 -11.77 -1.96 1.24
N PRO A 61 -12.58 -2.87 1.86
CA PRO A 61 -14.02 -2.67 1.98
C PRO A 61 -14.43 -1.59 2.98
N LEU A 62 -13.51 -1.11 3.83
CA LEU A 62 -13.80 -0.05 4.79
C LEU A 62 -13.46 1.35 4.27
N GLU A 63 -12.83 1.44 3.11
CA GLU A 63 -12.49 2.71 2.50
C GLU A 63 -13.49 3.04 1.39
N GLU A 64 -14.02 4.25 1.41
CA GLU A 64 -14.87 4.73 0.33
C GLU A 64 -14.03 5.08 -0.90
N ALA A 65 -14.56 4.77 -2.08
CA ALA A 65 -13.92 5.13 -3.33
C ALA A 65 -13.78 6.65 -3.45
N ALA A 66 -12.56 7.13 -3.40
CA ALA A 66 -12.23 8.55 -3.51
C ALA A 66 -11.08 8.74 -4.50
N GLY A 67 -11.09 9.85 -5.22
CA GLY A 67 -9.95 10.26 -6.03
C GLY A 67 -8.93 11.00 -5.19
N ALA A 68 -7.65 10.87 -5.55
CA ALA A 68 -6.59 11.70 -5.03
C ALA A 68 -5.72 12.19 -6.19
N ALA A 69 -5.28 13.43 -6.13
CA ALA A 69 -4.38 14.02 -7.13
C ALA A 69 -3.36 14.92 -6.41
N VAL A 70 -2.11 14.71 -6.73
CA VAL A 70 -1.00 15.52 -6.21
C VAL A 70 -0.05 15.87 -7.36
N PRO A 71 0.63 17.02 -7.31
CA PRO A 71 1.60 17.39 -8.32
C PRO A 71 2.84 16.49 -8.23
N VAL A 72 3.32 16.03 -9.40
CA VAL A 72 4.62 15.41 -9.55
C VAL A 72 5.35 16.08 -10.71
N THR A 73 6.68 16.10 -10.65
CA THR A 73 7.50 16.68 -11.71
C THR A 73 8.06 15.57 -12.60
N VAL A 74 8.09 15.81 -13.91
CA VAL A 74 8.88 14.98 -14.81
C VAL A 74 10.25 15.65 -14.96
N GLU A 75 11.29 14.94 -14.54
CA GLU A 75 12.68 15.38 -14.67
C GLU A 75 13.40 14.63 -15.80
N LEU A 76 14.23 15.34 -16.52
CA LEU A 76 15.20 14.75 -17.44
C LEU A 76 16.61 15.11 -16.95
N PRO A 77 17.27 14.25 -16.17
CA PRO A 77 18.64 14.48 -15.76
C PRO A 77 19.59 14.51 -16.96
N ALA A 78 20.62 15.33 -16.90
CA ALA A 78 21.63 15.36 -17.96
C ALA A 78 22.26 13.98 -18.16
N GLY A 79 22.14 13.44 -19.37
CA GLY A 79 22.62 12.10 -19.72
C GLY A 79 21.83 10.92 -19.14
N GLY A 80 20.66 11.19 -18.51
CA GLY A 80 19.77 10.17 -17.94
C GLY A 80 18.45 10.03 -18.69
N ALA A 81 17.61 9.11 -18.22
CA ALA A 81 16.25 8.92 -18.70
C ALA A 81 15.24 9.83 -17.96
N PRO A 82 14.11 10.18 -18.60
CA PRO A 82 13.01 10.87 -17.91
C PRO A 82 12.50 10.05 -16.71
N ARG A 83 12.21 10.75 -15.61
CA ARG A 83 11.69 10.14 -14.40
C ARG A 83 10.64 11.01 -13.73
N LEU A 84 9.71 10.39 -13.01
CA LEU A 84 8.82 11.11 -12.10
C LEU A 84 9.61 11.44 -10.82
N ALA A 85 9.62 12.71 -10.45
CA ALA A 85 10.17 13.19 -9.20
C ALA A 85 9.05 13.77 -8.34
N ALA A 86 9.10 13.48 -7.05
CA ALA A 86 8.18 13.99 -6.07
C ALA A 86 8.97 14.63 -4.91
N THR A 87 8.41 15.68 -4.33
CA THR A 87 9.04 16.41 -3.22
C THR A 87 8.57 15.89 -1.86
N ASP A 88 7.47 15.14 -1.82
CA ASP A 88 6.84 14.64 -0.61
C ASP A 88 6.34 13.19 -0.75
N VAL A 89 5.88 12.63 0.36
CA VAL A 89 5.43 11.23 0.43
C VAL A 89 4.23 10.93 -0.45
N ALA A 90 3.25 11.84 -0.53
CA ALA A 90 2.03 11.63 -1.32
C ALA A 90 2.38 11.52 -2.82
N GLY A 91 3.20 12.45 -3.31
CA GLY A 91 3.71 12.43 -4.67
C GLY A 91 4.58 11.20 -4.96
N ALA A 92 5.49 10.84 -4.04
CA ALA A 92 6.36 9.68 -4.20
C ALA A 92 5.57 8.37 -4.30
N VAL A 93 4.56 8.17 -3.44
CA VAL A 93 3.72 6.97 -3.44
C VAL A 93 2.83 6.90 -4.68
N LEU A 94 2.19 8.00 -5.09
CA LEU A 94 1.37 8.02 -6.31
C LEU A 94 2.22 7.83 -7.57
N ALA A 95 3.44 8.38 -7.62
CA ALA A 95 4.37 8.13 -8.72
C ALA A 95 4.78 6.65 -8.78
N ALA A 96 5.05 6.02 -7.64
CA ALA A 96 5.33 4.59 -7.55
C ALA A 96 4.13 3.74 -8.00
N ALA A 97 2.93 4.04 -7.52
CA ALA A 97 1.70 3.37 -7.93
C ALA A 97 1.43 3.52 -9.43
N SER A 98 1.66 4.71 -10.00
CA SER A 98 1.54 4.97 -11.44
C SER A 98 2.52 4.11 -12.25
N ARG A 99 3.78 3.98 -11.82
CA ARG A 99 4.74 3.08 -12.49
C ARG A 99 4.30 1.62 -12.44
N LEU A 100 3.78 1.16 -11.30
CA LEU A 100 3.22 -0.21 -11.18
C LEU A 100 2.04 -0.41 -12.14
N ALA A 101 1.18 0.61 -12.32
CA ALA A 101 0.04 0.55 -13.23
C ALA A 101 0.51 0.47 -14.70
N VAL A 102 1.45 1.31 -15.10
CA VAL A 102 2.02 1.31 -16.47
C VAL A 102 2.70 -0.02 -16.80
N LEU A 103 3.34 -0.65 -15.81
CA LEU A 103 3.99 -1.97 -15.96
C LEU A 103 2.99 -3.15 -15.86
N GLY A 104 1.69 -2.90 -15.71
CA GLY A 104 0.69 -3.95 -15.54
C GLY A 104 0.77 -4.69 -14.20
N GLN A 105 1.43 -4.11 -13.22
CA GLN A 105 1.69 -4.73 -11.91
C GLN A 105 0.73 -4.26 -10.81
N TRP A 106 -0.06 -3.21 -11.07
CA TRP A 106 -0.99 -2.66 -10.08
C TRP A 106 -1.98 -3.69 -9.54
N GLY A 107 -2.54 -4.54 -10.39
CA GLY A 107 -3.47 -5.60 -10.00
C GLY A 107 -2.89 -6.69 -9.08
N ARG A 108 -1.55 -6.66 -8.82
CA ARG A 108 -0.90 -7.53 -7.85
C ARG A 108 -0.85 -6.93 -6.44
N VAL A 109 -1.11 -5.64 -6.29
CA VAL A 109 -1.28 -5.00 -4.97
C VAL A 109 -2.69 -5.31 -4.50
N LYS A 110 -2.82 -5.98 -3.37
CA LYS A 110 -4.09 -6.50 -2.86
C LYS A 110 -4.24 -6.24 -1.38
N ILE A 111 -5.48 -6.22 -0.91
CA ILE A 111 -5.83 -6.22 0.52
C ILE A 111 -6.23 -7.63 0.94
N CYS A 112 -5.74 -8.07 2.08
CA CYS A 112 -6.17 -9.33 2.68
C CYS A 112 -7.66 -9.25 3.04
N PRO A 113 -8.51 -10.18 2.54
CA PRO A 113 -9.96 -10.12 2.76
C PRO A 113 -10.40 -10.57 4.15
N ALA A 114 -9.48 -10.98 5.04
CA ALA A 114 -9.82 -11.30 6.42
C ALA A 114 -10.25 -10.03 7.15
N ASP A 115 -11.44 -10.03 7.75
CA ASP A 115 -12.10 -8.86 8.36
C ASP A 115 -11.24 -8.17 9.43
N ASP A 116 -10.47 -8.95 10.17
CA ASP A 116 -9.61 -8.51 11.25
C ASP A 116 -8.16 -8.23 10.82
N CYS A 117 -7.78 -8.47 9.55
CA CYS A 117 -6.44 -8.27 9.02
C CYS A 117 -6.36 -7.06 8.10
N ARG A 118 -6.89 -7.17 6.89
CA ARG A 118 -6.89 -6.14 5.84
C ARG A 118 -5.50 -5.58 5.53
N TRP A 119 -4.45 -6.40 5.72
CA TRP A 119 -3.06 -6.07 5.40
C TRP A 119 -2.88 -5.99 3.89
N ALA A 120 -2.21 -4.95 3.42
CA ALA A 120 -1.83 -4.84 2.02
C ALA A 120 -0.66 -5.76 1.70
N PHE A 121 -0.68 -6.41 0.54
CA PHE A 121 0.41 -7.27 0.11
C PHE A 121 0.55 -7.26 -1.42
N TYR A 122 1.73 -7.61 -1.90
CA TYR A 122 1.99 -7.80 -3.32
C TYR A 122 1.94 -9.29 -3.67
N ASP A 123 1.07 -9.66 -4.62
CA ASP A 123 0.92 -11.02 -5.08
C ASP A 123 2.03 -11.41 -6.05
N ARG A 124 3.04 -12.13 -5.53
CA ARG A 124 4.17 -12.65 -6.31
C ARG A 124 3.87 -13.99 -6.97
N SER A 125 2.68 -14.55 -6.81
CA SER A 125 2.32 -15.82 -7.42
C SER A 125 2.28 -15.73 -8.94
N ARG A 126 2.58 -16.86 -9.60
CA ARG A 126 2.65 -16.92 -11.07
C ARG A 126 1.31 -16.55 -11.72
N ASN A 127 0.20 -16.99 -11.14
CA ASN A 127 -1.14 -16.85 -11.71
C ASN A 127 -1.95 -15.72 -11.04
N HIS A 128 -1.34 -14.85 -10.25
CA HIS A 128 -2.01 -13.77 -9.48
C HIS A 128 -3.16 -14.28 -8.60
N SER A 129 -3.06 -15.51 -8.12
CA SER A 129 -4.15 -16.22 -7.44
C SER A 129 -4.09 -16.15 -5.91
N ARG A 130 -3.06 -15.49 -5.35
CA ARG A 130 -2.94 -15.33 -3.90
C ARG A 130 -4.07 -14.44 -3.39
N THR A 131 -4.84 -14.96 -2.43
CA THR A 131 -5.97 -14.26 -1.81
C THR A 131 -5.60 -13.65 -0.47
N TRP A 132 -4.78 -14.34 0.34
CA TRP A 132 -4.45 -13.96 1.71
C TRP A 132 -3.04 -13.39 1.82
N CYS A 133 -2.84 -12.40 2.72
CA CYS A 133 -1.50 -11.87 3.00
C CYS A 133 -0.56 -12.96 3.56
N SER A 134 -1.12 -13.93 4.30
CA SER A 134 -0.44 -15.14 4.76
C SER A 134 -1.40 -16.31 4.71
N MET A 135 -1.01 -17.39 4.03
CA MET A 135 -1.80 -18.62 4.01
C MET A 135 -1.80 -19.31 5.37
N GLN A 136 -0.69 -19.26 6.10
CA GLN A 136 -0.53 -19.87 7.42
C GLN A 136 -1.37 -19.17 8.50
N ALA A 137 -1.46 -17.83 8.45
CA ALA A 137 -2.26 -17.04 9.38
C ALA A 137 -3.71 -16.88 8.87
N CYS A 138 -3.93 -15.93 7.96
CA CYS A 138 -5.27 -15.55 7.51
C CYS A 138 -5.98 -16.67 6.74
N GLY A 139 -5.29 -17.34 5.81
CA GLY A 139 -5.91 -18.39 5.01
C GLY A 139 -6.40 -19.57 5.87
N ASN A 140 -5.61 -20.04 6.82
CA ASN A 140 -6.02 -21.13 7.71
C ASN A 140 -7.10 -20.70 8.70
N ARG A 141 -7.03 -19.47 9.22
CA ARG A 141 -8.03 -18.88 10.11
C ARG A 141 -9.40 -18.83 9.43
N GLU A 142 -9.47 -18.34 8.20
CA GLU A 142 -10.71 -18.24 7.43
C GLU A 142 -11.27 -19.62 7.02
N LYS A 143 -10.42 -20.56 6.65
CA LYS A 143 -10.86 -21.95 6.42
C LYS A 143 -11.50 -22.57 7.67
N ALA A 144 -10.88 -22.34 8.84
CA ALA A 144 -11.43 -22.84 10.11
C ALA A 144 -12.76 -22.17 10.49
N ARG A 145 -12.94 -20.88 10.18
CA ARG A 145 -14.22 -20.16 10.36
C ARG A 145 -15.31 -20.73 9.45
N ALA A 146 -15.01 -20.87 8.16
CA ALA A 146 -15.96 -21.45 7.19
C ALA A 146 -16.39 -22.87 7.57
N TRP A 147 -15.45 -23.71 8.00
CA TRP A 147 -15.75 -25.07 8.44
C TRP A 147 -16.67 -25.11 9.68
N ARG A 148 -16.45 -24.22 10.65
CA ARG A 148 -17.33 -24.12 11.83
C ARG A 148 -18.72 -23.62 11.48
N SER A 149 -18.86 -22.68 10.54
CA SER A 149 -20.15 -22.16 10.08
C SER A 149 -20.98 -23.21 9.31
N ALA A 150 -20.32 -24.08 8.54
CA ALA A 150 -20.99 -25.14 7.77
C ALA A 150 -21.52 -26.29 8.62
N ARG A 151 -21.14 -26.34 9.91
CA ARG A 151 -21.60 -27.40 10.87
C ARG A 151 -22.70 -26.95 11.83
N ARG A 152 -23.19 -25.72 11.68
CA ARG A 152 -24.35 -25.19 12.42
C ARG A 152 -25.62 -25.24 11.57
#